data_35f72e0e98a4c4ff5c5ecae66f0b1383
#
_entry.id   35f72e0e98a4c4ff5c5ecae66f0b1383
#
_cell.length_a   1.000
_cell.length_b   1.000
_cell.length_c   1.000
_cell.angle_alpha   90.00
_cell.angle_beta   90.00
_cell.angle_gamma   90.00
#
_symmetry.space_group_name_H-M   'P 1'
#
loop_
_entity.id
_entity.type
_entity.pdbx_description
1 polymer ?
#
loop_
_entity_poly.entity_id
_entity_poly.type
_entity_poly.pdbx_seq_one_letter_code
_entity_poly.pdbx_strand_id
1 'polypeptide(L)'
;MKELSVLDVAGHAGDMLGDAYEYLIGQFATDSGKKAGEFYTPQPVAKLMTQIAFLGREDKQGFTLYDATMGSGSLLLNAKRYSRQPQTVVYFGQELNTSTYNLARMNMI
;
A
#
# COMPACT_ATOMS: atom_id res chain seq x y z
N MET A 1 8.11 -18.30 16.12
CA MET A 1 7.04 -17.48 15.54
C MET A 1 5.73 -17.89 16.17
N LYS A 2 5.02 -16.96 16.79
CA LYS A 2 3.67 -17.26 17.30
C LYS A 2 2.77 -17.61 16.12
N GLU A 3 1.96 -18.64 16.31
CA GLU A 3 1.05 -19.10 15.28
C GLU A 3 0.06 -18.00 14.89
N LEU A 4 -0.12 -17.77 13.58
CA LEU A 4 -1.08 -16.81 13.06
C LEU A 4 -2.51 -17.08 13.54
N SER A 5 -2.84 -18.34 13.87
CA SER A 5 -4.13 -18.74 14.41
C SER A 5 -4.45 -18.16 15.80
N VAL A 6 -3.43 -17.71 16.55
CA VAL A 6 -3.59 -17.10 17.87
C VAL A 6 -3.83 -15.60 17.77
N LEU A 7 -3.56 -15.02 16.61
CA LEU A 7 -3.77 -13.60 16.37
C LEU A 7 -5.25 -13.36 16.07
N ASP A 8 -5.82 -12.31 16.69
CA ASP A 8 -7.17 -11.86 16.35
C ASP A 8 -7.19 -11.24 14.96
N VAL A 9 -7.20 -12.12 13.97
CA VAL A 9 -7.20 -11.71 12.56
C VAL A 9 -8.51 -10.97 12.21
N ALA A 10 -9.59 -11.23 12.92
CA ALA A 10 -10.88 -10.58 12.66
C ALA A 10 -10.87 -9.10 13.06
N GLY A 11 -10.24 -8.75 14.20
CA GLY A 11 -10.15 -7.36 14.66
C GLY A 11 -9.07 -6.52 13.99
N HIS A 12 -8.03 -7.18 13.45
CA HIS A 12 -6.85 -6.52 12.91
C HIS A 12 -6.54 -6.92 11.46
N ALA A 13 -7.46 -7.62 10.80
CA ALA A 13 -7.22 -8.26 9.51
C ALA A 13 -6.70 -7.28 8.44
N GLY A 14 -7.25 -6.08 8.37
CA GLY A 14 -6.85 -5.07 7.37
C GLY A 14 -5.41 -4.62 7.54
N ASP A 15 -4.99 -4.37 8.78
CA ASP A 15 -3.64 -3.86 9.07
C ASP A 15 -2.62 -5.00 9.06
N MET A 16 -2.93 -6.11 9.71
CA MET A 16 -2.00 -7.23 9.82
C MET A 16 -1.72 -7.93 8.50
N LEU A 17 -2.76 -8.17 7.70
CA LEU A 17 -2.59 -8.79 6.38
C LEU A 17 -1.83 -7.87 5.43
N GLY A 18 -2.12 -6.56 5.49
CA GLY A 18 -1.39 -5.56 4.73
C GLY A 18 0.08 -5.51 5.10
N ASP A 19 0.39 -5.47 6.39
CA ASP A 19 1.77 -5.42 6.87
C ASP A 19 2.53 -6.72 6.55
N ALA A 20 1.89 -7.88 6.71
CA ALA A 20 2.48 -9.18 6.35
C ALA A 20 2.75 -9.25 4.84
N TYR A 21 1.83 -8.78 4.03
CA TYR A 21 1.96 -8.75 2.58
C TYR A 21 3.11 -7.85 2.14
N GLU A 22 3.22 -6.65 2.71
CA GLU A 22 4.32 -5.74 2.42
C GLU A 22 5.67 -6.28 2.87
N TYR A 23 5.72 -6.96 4.01
CA TYR A 23 6.92 -7.68 4.44
C TYR A 23 7.35 -8.71 3.40
N LEU A 24 6.42 -9.51 2.90
CA LEU A 24 6.71 -10.51 1.85
C LEU A 24 7.19 -9.86 0.57
N ILE A 25 6.60 -8.75 0.14
CA ILE A 25 7.07 -7.99 -1.04
C ILE A 25 8.50 -7.51 -0.83
N GLY A 26 8.82 -6.99 0.35
CA GLY A 26 10.18 -6.58 0.70
C GLY A 26 11.19 -7.72 0.62
N GLN A 27 10.82 -8.91 1.13
CA GLN A 27 11.64 -10.12 1.02
C GLN A 27 11.82 -10.57 -0.43
N PHE A 28 10.75 -10.56 -1.21
CA PHE A 28 10.81 -10.87 -2.63
C PHE A 28 11.75 -9.94 -3.40
N ALA A 29 11.72 -8.66 -3.11
CA ALA A 29 12.62 -7.69 -3.70
C ALA A 29 14.08 -8.02 -3.41
N THR A 30 14.38 -8.37 -2.17
CA THR A 30 15.72 -8.75 -1.72
C THR A 30 16.18 -10.04 -2.39
N ASP A 31 15.35 -11.07 -2.38
CA ASP A 31 15.68 -12.40 -2.91
C ASP A 31 15.87 -12.39 -4.43
N SER A 32 15.13 -11.56 -5.14
CA SER A 32 15.27 -11.41 -6.60
C SER A 32 16.45 -10.53 -7.03
N GLY A 33 17.24 -10.01 -6.08
CA GLY A 33 18.36 -9.12 -6.35
C GLY A 33 17.93 -7.73 -6.83
N LYS A 34 16.66 -7.41 -6.77
CA LYS A 34 16.15 -6.09 -7.08
C LYS A 34 16.37 -5.16 -5.90
N LYS A 35 16.74 -3.92 -6.17
CA LYS A 35 16.80 -2.89 -5.13
C LYS A 35 15.41 -2.67 -4.58
N ALA A 36 15.28 -2.62 -3.25
CA ALA A 36 14.00 -2.47 -2.57
C ALA A 36 13.17 -1.26 -3.08
N GLY A 37 13.84 -0.20 -3.53
CA GLY A 37 13.19 0.98 -4.09
C GLY A 37 12.62 0.81 -5.49
N GLU A 38 12.87 -0.30 -6.17
CA GLU A 38 12.38 -0.49 -7.56
C GLU A 38 10.87 -0.75 -7.62
N PHE A 39 10.29 -1.35 -6.58
CA PHE A 39 8.84 -1.59 -6.56
C PHE A 39 8.20 -1.52 -5.17
N TYR A 40 8.96 -1.15 -4.16
CA TYR A 40 8.51 -1.12 -2.78
C TYR A 40 8.97 0.16 -2.08
N THR A 41 8.02 0.89 -1.52
CA THR A 41 8.30 2.06 -0.67
C THR A 41 8.24 1.65 0.79
N PRO A 42 9.29 1.90 1.60
CA PRO A 42 9.26 1.57 3.02
C PRO A 42 8.07 2.18 3.74
N GLN A 43 7.45 1.42 4.63
CA GLN A 43 6.23 1.83 5.34
C GLN A 43 6.29 3.19 6.03
N PRO A 44 7.36 3.54 6.76
CA PRO A 44 7.42 4.86 7.40
C PRO A 44 7.39 6.01 6.39
N VAL A 45 8.03 5.82 5.23
CA VAL A 45 8.05 6.82 4.16
C VAL A 45 6.67 6.92 3.51
N ALA A 46 6.05 5.78 3.19
CA ALA A 46 4.71 5.73 2.63
C ALA A 46 3.68 6.41 3.54
N LYS A 47 3.76 6.15 4.84
CA LYS A 47 2.90 6.79 5.84
C LYS A 47 3.07 8.31 5.84
N LEU A 48 4.31 8.79 5.91
CA LEU A 48 4.59 10.22 5.91
C LEU A 48 4.08 10.91 4.65
N MET A 49 4.38 10.34 3.49
CA MET A 49 3.93 10.90 2.21
C MET A 49 2.40 10.95 2.11
N THR A 50 1.74 9.90 2.55
CA THR A 50 0.27 9.82 2.54
C THR A 50 -0.34 10.85 3.49
N GLN A 51 0.21 11.00 4.70
CA GLN A 51 -0.24 12.01 5.65
C GLN A 51 -0.12 13.42 5.07
N ILE A 52 0.98 13.71 4.41
CA ILE A 52 1.19 15.01 3.75
C ILE A 52 0.14 15.22 2.65
N ALA A 53 -0.11 14.20 1.82
CA ALA A 53 -1.05 14.28 0.72
C ALA A 53 -2.50 14.52 1.19
N PHE A 54 -2.86 13.98 2.35
CA PHE A 54 -4.20 14.12 2.92
C PHE A 54 -4.36 15.30 3.88
N LEU A 55 -3.29 15.98 4.24
CA LEU A 55 -3.33 17.05 5.25
C LEU A 55 -4.39 18.10 4.89
N GLY A 56 -5.38 18.27 5.77
CA GLY A 56 -6.51 19.18 5.59
C GLY A 56 -7.53 18.72 4.54
N ARG A 57 -7.48 17.49 4.09
CA ARG A 57 -8.37 16.90 3.07
C ARG A 57 -8.97 15.57 3.49
N GLU A 58 -8.82 15.20 4.74
CA GLU A 58 -9.21 13.88 5.27
C GLU A 58 -10.71 13.62 5.13
N ASP A 59 -11.54 14.68 5.20
CA ASP A 59 -12.98 14.60 5.07
C ASP A 59 -13.50 14.79 3.64
N LYS A 60 -12.61 15.04 2.68
CA LYS A 60 -13.03 15.33 1.30
C LYS A 60 -13.59 14.08 0.62
N GLN A 61 -14.80 14.19 0.10
CA GLN A 61 -15.40 13.18 -0.76
C GLN A 61 -14.84 13.25 -2.18
N GLY A 62 -14.75 12.09 -2.83
CA GLY A 62 -14.30 12.01 -4.21
C GLY A 62 -12.84 12.42 -4.42
N PHE A 63 -12.02 12.28 -3.37
CA PHE A 63 -10.59 12.58 -3.47
C PHE A 63 -9.92 11.65 -4.49
N THR A 64 -9.21 12.25 -5.42
CA THR A 64 -8.45 11.51 -6.44
C THR A 64 -6.99 11.47 -6.04
N LEU A 65 -6.42 10.27 -6.00
CA LEU A 65 -5.01 10.05 -5.71
C LEU A 65 -4.33 9.41 -6.93
N TYR A 66 -3.23 9.99 -7.36
CA TYR A 66 -2.45 9.49 -8.49
C TYR A 66 -1.00 9.25 -8.10
N ASP A 67 -0.50 8.08 -8.47
CA ASP A 67 0.90 7.70 -8.31
C ASP A 67 1.49 7.32 -9.67
N ALA A 68 2.37 8.17 -10.19
CA ALA A 68 2.99 7.99 -11.49
C ALA A 68 4.01 6.83 -11.54
N THR A 69 4.44 6.35 -10.38
CA THR A 69 5.44 5.29 -10.22
C THR A 69 5.03 4.34 -9.11
N MET A 70 3.83 3.81 -9.22
CA MET A 70 3.15 3.15 -8.08
C MET A 70 3.86 1.91 -7.56
N GLY A 71 4.74 1.29 -8.32
CA GLY A 71 5.37 0.05 -7.92
C GLY A 71 4.33 -1.03 -7.61
N SER A 72 4.40 -1.60 -6.41
CA SER A 72 3.40 -2.55 -5.89
C SER A 72 2.08 -1.90 -5.44
N GLY A 73 1.98 -0.58 -5.50
CA GLY A 73 0.80 0.16 -5.05
C GLY A 73 0.73 0.44 -3.55
N SER A 74 1.81 0.23 -2.81
CA SER A 74 1.81 0.37 -1.36
C SER A 74 1.43 1.77 -0.87
N LEU A 75 1.85 2.81 -1.59
CA LEU A 75 1.50 4.20 -1.28
C LEU A 75 0.00 4.44 -1.42
N LEU A 76 -0.59 3.97 -2.51
CA LEU A 76 -2.04 4.08 -2.76
C LEU A 76 -2.84 3.30 -1.72
N LEU A 77 -2.38 2.11 -1.32
CA LEU A 77 -3.02 1.31 -0.29
C LEU A 77 -3.01 2.00 1.08
N ASN A 78 -1.91 2.65 1.44
CA ASN A 78 -1.83 3.41 2.68
C ASN A 78 -2.84 4.56 2.72
N ALA A 79 -3.21 5.11 1.58
CA ALA A 79 -4.14 6.23 1.48
C ALA A 79 -5.52 5.92 2.11
N LYS A 80 -5.99 4.67 2.03
CA LYS A 80 -7.24 4.25 2.65
C LYS A 80 -7.29 4.50 4.16
N ARG A 81 -6.15 4.47 4.82
CA ARG A 81 -6.03 4.63 6.28
C ARG A 81 -6.20 6.09 6.74
N TYR A 82 -5.98 7.04 5.85
CA TYR A 82 -5.97 8.47 6.18
C TYR A 82 -7.20 9.23 5.70
N SER A 83 -7.99 8.64 4.81
CA SER A 83 -9.27 9.22 4.41
C SER A 83 -10.36 8.80 5.38
N ARG A 84 -11.21 9.74 5.80
CA ARG A 84 -12.45 9.45 6.53
C ARG A 84 -13.57 9.00 5.60
N GLN A 85 -13.36 9.12 4.29
CA GLN A 85 -14.30 8.71 3.25
C GLN A 85 -13.61 7.75 2.26
N PRO A 86 -13.00 6.63 2.74
CA PRO A 86 -12.12 5.81 1.92
C PRO A 86 -12.80 5.18 0.70
N GLN A 87 -14.13 4.94 0.78
CA GLN A 87 -14.90 4.36 -0.33
C GLN A 87 -15.08 5.35 -1.48
N THR A 88 -14.88 6.64 -1.25
CA THR A 88 -15.03 7.68 -2.29
C THR A 88 -13.71 8.06 -2.95
N VAL A 89 -12.59 7.56 -2.43
CA VAL A 89 -11.26 7.83 -3.00
C VAL A 89 -11.08 7.04 -4.28
N VAL A 90 -10.73 7.74 -5.34
CA VAL A 90 -10.44 7.12 -6.64
C VAL A 90 -8.92 7.08 -6.83
N TYR A 91 -8.40 5.90 -7.12
CA TYR A 91 -6.98 5.66 -7.24
C TYR A 91 -6.57 5.51 -8.69
N PHE A 92 -5.52 6.21 -9.08
CA PHE A 92 -4.86 6.06 -10.36
C PHE A 92 -3.38 5.75 -10.13
N GLY A 93 -2.85 4.78 -10.83
CA GLY A 93 -1.46 4.40 -10.73
C GLY A 93 -0.86 4.08 -12.08
N GLN A 94 0.43 4.27 -12.19
CA GLN A 94 1.20 3.96 -13.38
C GLN A 94 2.45 3.17 -13.00
N GLU A 95 2.76 2.13 -13.77
CA GLU A 95 3.94 1.31 -13.57
C GLU A 95 4.45 0.79 -14.91
N LEU A 96 5.73 0.93 -15.14
CA LEU A 96 6.37 0.51 -16.39
C LEU A 96 6.58 -1.00 -16.47
N ASN A 97 6.93 -1.62 -15.35
CA ASN A 97 7.21 -3.05 -15.30
C ASN A 97 5.90 -3.84 -15.20
N THR A 98 5.64 -4.70 -16.19
CA THR A 98 4.40 -5.48 -16.27
C THR A 98 4.18 -6.39 -15.07
N SER A 99 5.22 -7.05 -14.57
CA SER A 99 5.10 -7.94 -13.41
C SER A 99 4.73 -7.16 -12.15
N THR A 100 5.38 -6.03 -11.94
CA THR A 100 5.09 -5.13 -10.82
C THR A 100 3.70 -4.50 -10.95
N TYR A 101 3.30 -4.11 -12.16
CA TYR A 101 1.96 -3.63 -12.45
C TYR A 101 0.88 -4.65 -12.09
N ASN A 102 1.10 -5.92 -12.46
CA ASN A 102 0.16 -6.99 -12.12
C ASN A 102 0.08 -7.21 -10.61
N LEU A 103 1.20 -7.10 -9.91
CA LEU A 103 1.24 -7.16 -8.45
C LEU A 103 0.42 -6.04 -7.82
N ALA A 104 0.60 -4.81 -8.30
CA ALA A 104 -0.19 -3.67 -7.83
C ALA A 104 -1.70 -3.89 -8.06
N ARG A 105 -2.09 -4.40 -9.22
CA ARG A 105 -3.49 -4.73 -9.50
C ARG A 105 -4.06 -5.75 -8.50
N MET A 106 -3.29 -6.77 -8.18
CA MET A 106 -3.71 -7.77 -7.17
C MET A 106 -3.90 -7.13 -5.79
N ASN A 107 -3.05 -6.17 -5.44
CA ASN A 107 -3.14 -5.46 -4.17
C ASN A 107 -4.34 -4.52 -4.07
N MET A 108 -4.82 -4.02 -5.19
CA MET A 108 -5.93 -3.07 -5.24
C MET A 108 -7.31 -3.72 -5.22
N ILE A 109 -7.38 -5.03 -5.37
CA ILE A 109 -8.63 -5.79 -5.27
C ILE A 109 -9.04 -5.92 -3.81
#